data_48ce20d098d8bf39d57d559039e4d354
#
_entry.id   48ce20d098d8bf39d57d559039e4d354
#
_cell.length_a   1.000
_cell.length_b   1.000
_cell.length_c   1.000
_cell.angle_alpha   90.00
_cell.angle_beta   90.00
_cell.angle_gamma   90.00
#
_symmetry.space_group_name_H-M   'P 1'
#
loop_
_entity.id
_entity.type
_entity.pdbx_description
1 polymer ?
#
loop_
_entity_poly.entity_id
_entity_poly.type
_entity_poly.pdbx_seq_one_letter_code
_entity_poly.pdbx_strand_id
1 'polypeptide(L)'
;RHGLDIEQRVYLEHVLPCVLPDCTLQRVYPRKRAWKLADRGIPEANRAEIGLYREEARFLRALSYWHALDMFGNVPFVTEEDKVGAFNPEQISRADLFAYVEKELLAIENSLQDAGQAEYGRASKAAVWTLLAKLYLNAEVYTGTKKYTESLTYSKKVIAAGFSLENKYQNLFLADNHKSDEVIFAITQDGLKTQTWGGTTFIIHAAVGGSMKPADFGING
;
A
#
# COMPACT_ATOMS: atom_id res chain seq x y z
N ARG A 1 -8.34 7.87 31.19
CA ARG A 1 -8.58 8.44 29.83
C ARG A 1 -7.21 8.64 29.18
N HIS A 2 -6.62 7.60 28.61
CA HIS A 2 -5.45 7.72 27.75
C HIS A 2 -5.98 7.94 26.33
N GLY A 3 -5.94 9.19 25.87
CA GLY A 3 -6.19 9.51 24.47
C GLY A 3 -5.04 8.96 23.63
N LEU A 4 -5.32 8.58 22.38
CA LEU A 4 -4.30 8.24 21.39
C LEU A 4 -3.27 9.36 21.33
N ASP A 5 -1.99 9.01 21.30
CA ASP A 5 -0.91 9.95 21.08
C ASP A 5 -1.09 10.70 19.74
N ILE A 6 -0.56 11.91 19.66
CA ILE A 6 -0.67 12.77 18.47
C ILE A 6 -0.19 12.03 17.21
N GLU A 7 0.88 11.25 17.31
CA GLU A 7 1.41 10.44 16.21
C GLU A 7 0.44 9.34 15.74
N GLN A 8 -0.24 8.67 16.69
CA GLN A 8 -1.25 7.67 16.39
C GLN A 8 -2.51 8.28 15.74
N ARG A 9 -2.89 9.50 16.15
CA ARG A 9 -3.98 10.25 15.50
C ARG A 9 -3.62 10.67 14.08
N VAL A 10 -2.44 11.19 13.86
CA VAL A 10 -1.94 11.58 12.54
C VAL A 10 -1.92 10.38 11.60
N TYR A 11 -1.51 9.21 12.08
CA TYR A 11 -1.53 7.98 11.28
C TYR A 11 -2.95 7.57 10.87
N LEU A 12 -3.88 7.50 11.84
CA LEU A 12 -5.26 7.07 11.57
C LEU A 12 -6.05 8.08 10.73
N GLU A 13 -5.77 9.38 10.89
CA GLU A 13 -6.51 10.43 10.20
C GLU A 13 -5.88 10.83 8.85
N HIS A 14 -4.57 10.70 8.68
CA HIS A 14 -3.84 11.27 7.53
C HIS A 14 -3.03 10.26 6.73
N VAL A 15 -2.41 9.27 7.38
CA VAL A 15 -1.55 8.28 6.68
C VAL A 15 -2.39 7.12 6.15
N LEU A 16 -3.28 6.57 6.96
CA LEU A 16 -4.17 5.48 6.52
C LEU A 16 -5.06 5.91 5.34
N PRO A 17 -5.68 7.10 5.33
CA PRO A 17 -6.41 7.61 4.17
C PRO A 17 -5.53 7.94 2.96
N CYS A 18 -4.26 8.37 3.17
CA CYS A 18 -3.34 8.68 2.08
C CYS A 18 -2.78 7.42 1.40
N VAL A 19 -2.63 6.33 2.15
CA VAL A 19 -2.19 5.02 1.62
C VAL A 19 -3.37 4.27 1.00
N LEU A 20 -4.58 4.58 1.42
CA LEU A 20 -5.81 3.92 1.02
C LEU A 20 -6.82 4.99 0.56
N PRO A 21 -6.86 5.36 -0.72
CA PRO A 21 -7.84 6.34 -1.21
C PRO A 21 -9.26 5.89 -0.85
N ASP A 22 -9.99 6.81 -0.26
CA ASP A 22 -11.27 6.70 0.46
C ASP A 22 -12.39 5.94 -0.29
N CYS A 23 -12.31 5.87 -1.61
CA CYS A 23 -13.36 5.24 -2.41
C CYS A 23 -13.20 3.73 -2.60
N THR A 24 -11.99 3.18 -2.45
CA THR A 24 -11.75 1.75 -2.72
C THR A 24 -12.00 0.91 -1.47
N LEU A 25 -11.58 1.39 -0.30
CA LEU A 25 -11.73 0.63 0.94
C LEU A 25 -13.14 0.71 1.55
N GLN A 26 -13.81 1.84 1.47
CA GLN A 26 -15.21 1.90 1.91
C GLN A 26 -16.13 1.04 1.05
N ARG A 27 -15.77 0.78 -0.23
CA ARG A 27 -16.48 -0.17 -1.09
C ARG A 27 -16.00 -1.61 -0.92
N VAL A 28 -14.73 -1.84 -0.62
CA VAL A 28 -14.12 -3.17 -0.51
C VAL A 28 -14.17 -3.73 0.91
N TYR A 29 -14.32 -2.88 1.95
CA TYR A 29 -14.58 -3.30 3.34
C TYR A 29 -16.04 -3.15 3.71
N PRO A 30 -16.92 -4.01 3.21
CA PRO A 30 -18.22 -4.11 3.79
C PRO A 30 -18.08 -4.68 5.20
N ARG A 31 -18.83 -4.13 6.13
CA ARG A 31 -18.95 -4.58 7.52
C ARG A 31 -18.90 -6.12 7.59
N LYS A 32 -18.35 -6.72 8.66
CA LYS A 32 -18.31 -8.19 8.91
C LYS A 32 -19.50 -8.98 8.37
N ARG A 33 -20.67 -8.38 8.39
CA ARG A 33 -21.92 -8.95 7.89
C ARG A 33 -21.98 -9.03 6.37
N ALA A 34 -21.42 -8.07 5.67
CA ALA A 34 -21.39 -8.07 4.21
C ALA A 34 -20.30 -9.02 3.65
N TRP A 35 -19.21 -9.20 4.36
CA TRP A 35 -18.19 -10.20 4.04
C TRP A 35 -18.74 -11.64 4.12
N LYS A 36 -19.55 -11.94 5.16
CA LYS A 36 -20.28 -13.22 5.27
C LYS A 36 -21.51 -13.32 4.36
N LEU A 37 -22.13 -12.20 4.01
CA LEU A 37 -23.26 -12.14 3.08
C LEU A 37 -22.81 -12.22 1.62
N ALA A 38 -21.64 -11.71 1.30
CA ALA A 38 -21.04 -11.84 -0.03
C ALA A 38 -20.89 -13.32 -0.44
N ASP A 39 -20.53 -14.21 0.48
CA ASP A 39 -20.42 -15.64 0.20
C ASP A 39 -21.77 -16.35 -0.07
N ARG A 40 -22.89 -15.74 0.30
CA ARG A 40 -24.21 -16.38 0.21
C ARG A 40 -25.05 -16.03 -1.03
N GLY A 41 -24.67 -15.01 -1.76
CA GLY A 41 -25.45 -14.49 -2.90
C GLY A 41 -24.65 -14.18 -4.15
N ILE A 42 -23.37 -14.52 -4.19
CA ILE A 42 -22.51 -14.24 -5.35
C ILE A 42 -22.79 -15.27 -6.42
N PRO A 43 -23.15 -14.85 -7.66
CA PRO A 43 -23.19 -15.75 -8.80
C PRO A 43 -21.85 -16.46 -8.97
N GLU A 44 -21.86 -17.75 -9.31
CA GLU A 44 -20.65 -18.56 -9.49
C GLU A 44 -19.64 -17.88 -10.44
N ALA A 45 -20.16 -17.27 -11.51
CA ALA A 45 -19.33 -16.54 -12.49
C ALA A 45 -18.49 -15.41 -11.89
N ASN A 46 -18.91 -14.81 -10.77
CA ASN A 46 -18.22 -13.65 -10.16
C ASN A 46 -17.33 -14.04 -8.96
N ARG A 47 -17.34 -15.31 -8.55
CA ARG A 47 -16.60 -15.75 -7.35
C ARG A 47 -15.09 -15.59 -7.48
N ALA A 48 -14.56 -15.93 -8.65
CA ALA A 48 -13.12 -15.81 -8.91
C ALA A 48 -12.64 -14.35 -8.83
N GLU A 49 -13.41 -13.44 -9.44
CA GLU A 49 -13.11 -12.00 -9.43
C GLU A 49 -13.21 -11.40 -8.03
N ILE A 50 -14.26 -11.73 -7.29
CA ILE A 50 -14.41 -11.28 -5.90
C ILE A 50 -13.32 -11.87 -5.00
N GLY A 51 -12.90 -13.12 -5.26
CA GLY A 51 -11.74 -13.72 -4.61
C GLY A 51 -10.47 -12.89 -4.84
N LEU A 52 -10.22 -12.50 -6.09
CA LEU A 52 -9.06 -11.66 -6.43
C LEU A 52 -9.12 -10.29 -5.71
N TYR A 53 -10.27 -9.61 -5.71
CA TYR A 53 -10.43 -8.34 -4.98
C TYR A 53 -10.18 -8.47 -3.48
N ARG A 54 -10.54 -9.60 -2.89
CA ARG A 54 -10.25 -9.91 -1.49
C ARG A 54 -8.75 -10.01 -1.24
N GLU A 55 -8.01 -10.70 -2.09
CA GLU A 55 -6.57 -10.86 -1.94
C GLU A 55 -5.83 -9.53 -2.18
N GLU A 56 -6.29 -8.71 -3.10
CA GLU A 56 -5.76 -7.35 -3.30
C GLU A 56 -6.01 -6.44 -2.08
N ALA A 57 -7.19 -6.53 -1.48
CA ALA A 57 -7.49 -5.79 -0.25
C ALA A 57 -6.59 -6.24 0.92
N ARG A 58 -6.29 -7.55 1.01
CA ARG A 58 -5.33 -8.07 1.99
C ARG A 58 -3.91 -7.54 1.74
N PHE A 59 -3.50 -7.46 0.47
CA PHE A 59 -2.23 -6.84 0.10
C PHE A 59 -2.16 -5.37 0.55
N LEU A 60 -3.18 -4.57 0.25
CA LEU A 60 -3.23 -3.16 0.66
C LEU A 60 -3.19 -2.99 2.18
N ARG A 61 -3.88 -3.85 2.92
CA ARG A 61 -3.82 -3.88 4.38
C ARG A 61 -2.42 -4.22 4.88
N ALA A 62 -1.78 -5.24 4.31
CA ALA A 62 -0.42 -5.63 4.66
C ALA A 62 0.59 -4.52 4.34
N LEU A 63 0.44 -3.84 3.20
CA LEU A 63 1.24 -2.68 2.82
C LEU A 63 1.09 -1.53 3.82
N SER A 64 -0.14 -1.23 4.22
CA SER A 64 -0.42 -0.17 5.22
C SER A 64 0.19 -0.50 6.58
N TYR A 65 0.06 -1.74 7.04
CA TYR A 65 0.68 -2.17 8.28
C TYR A 65 2.20 -2.28 8.19
N TRP A 66 2.78 -2.58 7.03
CA TRP A 66 4.22 -2.50 6.84
C TRP A 66 4.73 -1.05 6.99
N HIS A 67 4.05 -0.06 6.42
CA HIS A 67 4.39 1.34 6.64
C HIS A 67 4.25 1.73 8.12
N ALA A 68 3.20 1.28 8.79
CA ALA A 68 2.99 1.53 10.20
C ALA A 68 4.10 0.90 11.07
N LEU A 69 4.49 -0.34 10.74
CA LEU A 69 5.60 -1.05 11.35
C LEU A 69 6.92 -0.29 11.22
N ASP A 70 7.20 0.19 10.01
CA ASP A 70 8.45 0.88 9.70
C ASP A 70 8.55 2.25 10.37
N MET A 71 7.47 3.03 10.34
CA MET A 71 7.44 4.40 10.87
C MET A 71 7.28 4.47 12.39
N PHE A 72 6.46 3.59 12.99
CA PHE A 72 6.04 3.72 14.40
C PHE A 72 6.38 2.50 15.26
N GLY A 73 6.61 1.35 14.67
CA GLY A 73 6.87 0.10 15.39
C GLY A 73 5.61 -0.50 16.00
N ASN A 74 5.25 -0.09 17.22
CA ASN A 74 4.04 -0.54 17.90
C ASN A 74 2.87 0.38 17.51
N VAL A 75 1.78 -0.20 17.03
CA VAL A 75 0.64 0.58 16.51
C VAL A 75 -0.70 0.00 16.96
N PRO A 76 -1.78 0.78 16.96
CA PRO A 76 -3.12 0.23 17.10
C PRO A 76 -3.40 -0.81 16.00
N PHE A 77 -3.99 -1.95 16.38
CA PHE A 77 -4.20 -3.06 15.46
C PHE A 77 -5.68 -3.38 15.32
N VAL A 78 -6.15 -3.42 14.08
CA VAL A 78 -7.55 -3.69 13.72
C VAL A 78 -7.60 -4.64 12.53
N THR A 79 -8.46 -5.63 12.62
CA THR A 79 -8.74 -6.59 11.55
C THR A 79 -10.23 -6.70 11.27
N GLU A 80 -10.61 -7.52 10.29
CA GLU A 80 -12.02 -7.87 10.02
C GLU A 80 -12.71 -8.59 11.16
N GLU A 81 -11.95 -9.08 12.16
CA GLU A 81 -12.50 -9.75 13.33
C GLU A 81 -12.96 -8.78 14.42
N ASP A 82 -12.55 -7.52 14.34
CA ASP A 82 -12.89 -6.51 15.33
C ASP A 82 -14.31 -5.97 15.19
N LYS A 83 -14.79 -5.33 16.25
CA LYS A 83 -16.13 -4.73 16.28
C LYS A 83 -16.19 -3.52 15.34
N VAL A 84 -17.32 -3.37 14.65
CA VAL A 84 -17.62 -2.15 13.88
C VAL A 84 -18.13 -1.05 14.82
N GLY A 85 -17.57 0.13 14.71
CA GLY A 85 -17.97 1.32 15.48
C GLY A 85 -16.80 1.94 16.23
N ALA A 86 -17.09 2.91 17.07
CA ALA A 86 -16.07 3.57 17.87
C ALA A 86 -15.62 2.64 19.02
N PHE A 87 -14.34 2.24 18.97
CA PHE A 87 -13.67 1.52 20.04
C PHE A 87 -12.18 1.91 20.06
N ASN A 88 -11.51 1.65 21.15
CA ASN A 88 -10.07 1.84 21.24
C ASN A 88 -9.39 0.51 20.90
N PRO A 89 -8.71 0.40 19.75
CA PRO A 89 -7.97 -0.81 19.41
C PRO A 89 -6.80 -1.04 20.37
N GLU A 90 -6.50 -2.29 20.64
CA GLU A 90 -5.29 -2.66 21.36
C GLU A 90 -4.05 -2.42 20.51
N GLN A 91 -2.94 -2.12 21.17
CA GLN A 91 -1.66 -1.95 20.51
C GLN A 91 -1.01 -3.31 20.25
N ILE A 92 -0.58 -3.54 19.02
CA ILE A 92 0.24 -4.69 18.64
C ILE A 92 1.73 -4.36 18.79
N SER A 93 2.55 -5.31 19.21
CA SER A 93 3.99 -5.14 19.25
C SER A 93 4.61 -5.14 17.84
N ARG A 94 5.77 -4.50 17.68
CA ARG A 94 6.52 -4.47 16.40
C ARG A 94 6.80 -5.88 15.87
N ALA A 95 7.19 -6.82 16.74
CA ALA A 95 7.50 -8.19 16.34
C ALA A 95 6.25 -8.96 15.91
N ASP A 96 5.13 -8.79 16.62
CA ASP A 96 3.88 -9.46 16.27
C ASP A 96 3.27 -8.85 15.00
N LEU A 97 3.42 -7.55 14.79
CA LEU A 97 2.99 -6.88 13.56
C LEU A 97 3.82 -7.36 12.35
N PHE A 98 5.13 -7.52 12.51
CA PHE A 98 5.97 -8.16 11.49
C PHE A 98 5.46 -9.55 11.13
N ALA A 99 5.19 -10.40 12.12
CA ALA A 99 4.69 -11.75 11.90
C ALA A 99 3.31 -11.75 11.21
N TYR A 100 2.44 -10.81 11.57
CA TYR A 100 1.14 -10.64 10.91
C TYR A 100 1.29 -10.26 9.44
N VAL A 101 2.11 -9.24 9.12
CA VAL A 101 2.34 -8.79 7.73
C VAL A 101 2.97 -9.91 6.91
N GLU A 102 3.98 -10.61 7.45
CA GLU A 102 4.60 -11.78 6.81
C GLU A 102 3.56 -12.85 6.47
N LYS A 103 2.75 -13.25 7.45
CA LYS A 103 1.70 -14.26 7.28
C LYS A 103 0.67 -13.87 6.22
N GLU A 104 0.20 -12.63 6.23
CA GLU A 104 -0.76 -12.14 5.24
C GLU A 104 -0.18 -12.18 3.82
N LEU A 105 1.04 -11.68 3.63
CA LEU A 105 1.69 -11.66 2.32
C LEU A 105 1.96 -13.08 1.77
N LEU A 106 2.45 -13.99 2.61
CA LEU A 106 2.67 -15.39 2.23
C LEU A 106 1.36 -16.11 1.86
N ALA A 107 0.28 -15.80 2.54
CA ALA A 107 -1.02 -16.41 2.26
C ALA A 107 -1.60 -16.00 0.90
N ILE A 108 -1.33 -14.76 0.44
CA ILE A 108 -1.85 -14.24 -0.82
C ILE A 108 -0.88 -14.39 -2.00
N GLU A 109 0.37 -14.77 -1.76
CA GLU A 109 1.46 -14.78 -2.76
C GLU A 109 1.06 -15.45 -4.09
N ASN A 110 0.33 -16.58 -4.01
CA ASN A 110 -0.04 -17.35 -5.19
C ASN A 110 -1.44 -17.04 -5.72
N SER A 111 -2.20 -16.19 -5.04
CA SER A 111 -3.60 -15.91 -5.38
C SER A 111 -3.76 -14.67 -6.25
N LEU A 112 -2.73 -13.84 -6.36
CA LEU A 112 -2.73 -12.65 -7.21
C LEU A 112 -2.30 -12.96 -8.65
N GLN A 113 -2.58 -12.03 -9.55
CA GLN A 113 -2.17 -12.13 -10.95
C GLN A 113 -0.65 -12.07 -11.11
N ASP A 114 -0.13 -12.68 -12.16
CA ASP A 114 1.29 -12.60 -12.51
C ASP A 114 1.70 -11.17 -12.92
N ALA A 115 2.99 -10.89 -12.89
CA ALA A 115 3.54 -9.65 -13.37
C ALA A 115 3.15 -9.39 -14.83
N GLY A 116 2.75 -8.17 -15.15
CA GLY A 116 2.32 -7.78 -16.49
C GLY A 116 0.91 -8.23 -16.90
N GLN A 117 0.21 -9.01 -16.07
CA GLN A 117 -1.19 -9.39 -16.31
C GLN A 117 -2.19 -8.57 -15.49
N ALA A 118 -1.73 -7.96 -14.40
CA ALA A 118 -2.55 -7.07 -13.59
C ALA A 118 -2.73 -5.71 -14.29
N GLU A 119 -3.94 -5.17 -14.25
CA GLU A 119 -4.18 -3.79 -14.68
C GLU A 119 -3.34 -2.80 -13.88
N TYR A 120 -3.01 -1.67 -14.49
CA TYR A 120 -2.24 -0.61 -13.83
C TYR A 120 -2.91 -0.17 -12.51
N GLY A 121 -2.13 -0.10 -11.45
CA GLY A 121 -2.61 0.24 -10.11
C GLY A 121 -3.20 -0.94 -9.33
N ARG A 122 -3.24 -2.15 -9.90
CA ARG A 122 -3.67 -3.37 -9.21
C ARG A 122 -2.48 -4.17 -8.69
N ALA A 123 -2.68 -4.85 -7.56
CA ALA A 123 -1.62 -5.64 -6.95
C ALA A 123 -1.36 -6.94 -7.75
N SER A 124 -0.09 -7.23 -7.97
CA SER A 124 0.38 -8.46 -8.62
C SER A 124 1.23 -9.29 -7.66
N LYS A 125 1.58 -10.52 -8.04
CA LYS A 125 2.56 -11.33 -7.31
C LYS A 125 3.90 -10.59 -7.11
N ALA A 126 4.35 -9.82 -8.10
CA ALA A 126 5.58 -9.04 -8.00
C ALA A 126 5.51 -7.96 -6.93
N ALA A 127 4.35 -7.33 -6.73
CA ALA A 127 4.14 -6.37 -5.64
C ALA A 127 4.29 -7.06 -4.26
N VAL A 128 3.72 -8.24 -4.09
CA VAL A 128 3.88 -9.06 -2.87
C VAL A 128 5.34 -9.43 -2.65
N TRP A 129 6.03 -9.92 -3.68
CA TRP A 129 7.45 -10.29 -3.57
C TRP A 129 8.33 -9.10 -3.22
N THR A 130 8.05 -7.94 -3.79
CA THR A 130 8.78 -6.71 -3.48
C THR A 130 8.58 -6.30 -2.01
N LEU A 131 7.34 -6.38 -1.52
CA LEU A 131 7.04 -6.05 -0.13
C LEU A 131 7.67 -7.07 0.84
N LEU A 132 7.64 -8.37 0.52
CA LEU A 132 8.34 -9.40 1.28
C LEU A 132 9.86 -9.18 1.29
N ALA A 133 10.47 -8.84 0.15
CA ALA A 133 11.89 -8.54 0.09
C ALA A 133 12.27 -7.38 1.02
N LYS A 134 11.49 -6.29 1.03
CA LYS A 134 11.68 -5.14 1.92
C LYS A 134 11.47 -5.49 3.40
N LEU A 135 10.41 -6.25 3.70
CA LEU A 135 10.09 -6.72 5.05
C LEU A 135 11.24 -7.55 5.62
N TYR A 136 11.76 -8.50 4.86
CA TYR A 136 12.86 -9.37 5.27
C TYR A 136 14.20 -8.65 5.34
N LEU A 137 14.46 -7.67 4.49
CA LEU A 137 15.69 -6.87 4.55
C LEU A 137 15.82 -6.17 5.90
N ASN A 138 14.71 -5.66 6.44
CA ASN A 138 14.67 -4.94 7.70
C ASN A 138 14.23 -5.81 8.90
N ALA A 139 14.11 -7.13 8.73
CA ALA A 139 13.63 -8.03 9.77
C ALA A 139 14.44 -7.95 11.09
N GLU A 140 15.76 -7.76 11.00
CA GLU A 140 16.62 -7.61 12.18
C GLU A 140 16.25 -6.38 13.01
N VAL A 141 15.88 -5.26 12.35
CA VAL A 141 15.44 -4.03 13.03
C VAL A 141 14.09 -4.24 13.72
N TYR A 142 13.17 -5.00 13.07
CA TYR A 142 11.82 -5.18 13.59
C TYR A 142 11.73 -6.25 14.68
N THR A 143 12.54 -7.31 14.57
CA THR A 143 12.40 -8.53 15.41
C THR A 143 13.67 -8.94 16.14
N GLY A 144 14.82 -8.33 15.83
CA GLY A 144 16.13 -8.79 16.28
C GLY A 144 16.68 -10.01 15.53
N THR A 145 15.94 -10.54 14.55
CA THR A 145 16.34 -11.75 13.79
C THR A 145 16.57 -11.43 12.32
N LYS A 146 17.73 -11.85 11.80
CA LYS A 146 18.10 -11.65 10.41
C LYS A 146 17.34 -12.57 9.47
N LYS A 147 16.82 -12.04 8.34
CA LYS A 147 16.16 -12.77 7.26
C LYS A 147 16.68 -12.37 5.89
N TYR A 148 17.99 -12.16 5.75
CA TYR A 148 18.61 -11.70 4.50
C TYR A 148 18.53 -12.74 3.37
N THR A 149 18.52 -14.04 3.70
CA THR A 149 18.38 -15.11 2.70
C THR A 149 16.99 -15.08 2.06
N GLU A 150 15.96 -14.85 2.86
CA GLU A 150 14.58 -14.70 2.40
C GLU A 150 14.44 -13.44 1.54
N SER A 151 15.02 -12.32 1.99
CA SER A 151 15.05 -11.07 1.20
C SER A 151 15.69 -11.28 -0.17
N LEU A 152 16.84 -11.95 -0.24
CA LEU A 152 17.51 -12.28 -1.49
C LEU A 152 16.66 -13.18 -2.40
N THR A 153 15.98 -14.15 -1.81
CA THR A 153 15.10 -15.07 -2.55
C THR A 153 13.96 -14.31 -3.24
N TYR A 154 13.28 -13.42 -2.50
CA TYR A 154 12.19 -12.62 -3.07
C TYR A 154 12.67 -11.55 -4.04
N SER A 155 13.82 -10.93 -3.80
CA SER A 155 14.45 -10.01 -4.76
C SER A 155 14.74 -10.70 -6.10
N LYS A 156 15.25 -11.94 -6.08
CA LYS A 156 15.47 -12.72 -7.32
C LYS A 156 14.16 -13.03 -8.05
N LYS A 157 13.06 -13.32 -7.36
CA LYS A 157 11.74 -13.49 -7.97
C LYS A 157 11.28 -12.21 -8.71
N VAL A 158 11.48 -11.03 -8.09
CA VAL A 158 11.12 -9.75 -8.71
C VAL A 158 11.98 -9.48 -9.96
N ILE A 159 13.30 -9.70 -9.89
CA ILE A 159 14.20 -9.53 -11.03
C ILE A 159 13.79 -10.44 -12.19
N ALA A 160 13.35 -11.68 -11.91
CA ALA A 160 12.91 -12.63 -12.91
C ALA A 160 11.50 -12.35 -13.46
N ALA A 161 10.77 -11.38 -12.90
CA ALA A 161 9.38 -11.09 -13.27
C ALA A 161 9.22 -10.23 -14.53
N GLY A 162 10.31 -9.80 -15.16
CA GLY A 162 10.31 -9.11 -16.45
C GLY A 162 10.24 -7.59 -16.38
N PHE A 163 10.41 -6.98 -15.20
CA PHE A 163 10.57 -5.54 -15.06
C PHE A 163 11.94 -5.08 -15.57
N SER A 164 12.00 -3.87 -16.12
CA SER A 164 13.24 -3.26 -16.59
C SER A 164 13.40 -1.86 -16.00
N LEU A 165 14.66 -1.50 -15.72
CA LEU A 165 14.97 -0.15 -15.24
C LEU A 165 14.77 0.87 -16.36
N GLU A 166 14.23 2.04 -16.01
CA GLU A 166 14.07 3.14 -16.95
C GLU A 166 15.43 3.69 -17.37
N ASN A 167 15.62 3.85 -18.68
CA ASN A 167 16.91 4.33 -19.22
C ASN A 167 17.26 5.75 -18.76
N LYS A 168 16.25 6.58 -18.59
CA LYS A 168 16.40 7.96 -18.11
C LYS A 168 15.61 8.13 -16.82
N TYR A 169 16.31 8.26 -15.71
CA TYR A 169 15.71 8.44 -14.39
C TYR A 169 14.63 9.54 -14.35
N GLN A 170 14.81 10.61 -15.11
CA GLN A 170 13.84 11.70 -15.21
C GLN A 170 12.47 11.27 -15.73
N ASN A 171 12.39 10.23 -16.56
CA ASN A 171 11.12 9.73 -17.11
C ASN A 171 10.18 9.20 -16.02
N LEU A 172 10.71 8.75 -14.89
CA LEU A 172 9.92 8.29 -13.74
C LEU A 172 9.09 9.42 -13.08
N PHE A 173 9.41 10.68 -13.38
CA PHE A 173 8.78 11.85 -12.78
C PHE A 173 7.95 12.68 -13.77
N LEU A 174 7.85 12.23 -15.02
CA LEU A 174 7.04 12.88 -16.03
C LEU A 174 5.56 12.51 -15.87
N ALA A 175 4.68 13.29 -16.51
CA ALA A 175 3.23 13.09 -16.45
C ALA A 175 2.78 11.73 -17.02
N ASP A 176 3.58 11.10 -17.86
CA ASP A 176 3.32 9.81 -18.48
C ASP A 176 4.16 8.65 -17.87
N ASN A 177 4.65 8.82 -16.65
CA ASN A 177 5.44 7.82 -15.92
C ASN A 177 4.72 6.48 -15.72
N HIS A 178 3.39 6.46 -15.83
CA HIS A 178 2.59 5.24 -15.78
C HIS A 178 2.90 4.23 -16.90
N LYS A 179 3.64 4.66 -17.95
CA LYS A 179 4.08 3.79 -19.05
C LYS A 179 5.41 3.10 -18.78
N SER A 180 6.09 3.43 -17.68
CA SER A 180 7.41 2.87 -17.37
C SER A 180 7.30 1.43 -16.91
N ASP A 181 8.11 0.55 -17.53
CA ASP A 181 8.23 -0.86 -17.15
C ASP A 181 8.98 -1.07 -15.82
N GLU A 182 9.49 0.00 -15.19
CA GLU A 182 10.11 -0.04 -13.87
C GLU A 182 9.06 -0.09 -12.75
N VAL A 183 7.83 0.37 -13.01
CA VAL A 183 6.79 0.48 -11.99
C VAL A 183 6.18 -0.89 -11.69
N ILE A 184 6.46 -1.43 -10.50
CA ILE A 184 5.94 -2.73 -10.04
C ILE A 184 4.51 -2.60 -9.50
N PHE A 185 4.25 -1.57 -8.70
CA PHE A 185 2.94 -1.26 -8.14
C PHE A 185 2.80 0.25 -7.96
N ALA A 186 1.71 0.80 -8.46
CA ALA A 186 1.40 2.22 -8.38
C ALA A 186 0.15 2.49 -7.56
N ILE A 187 0.21 3.50 -6.70
CA ILE A 187 -0.98 4.11 -6.08
C ILE A 187 -1.42 5.22 -7.01
N THR A 188 -2.47 4.97 -7.76
CA THR A 188 -2.92 5.87 -8.83
C THR A 188 -3.68 7.08 -8.28
N GLN A 189 -3.38 8.24 -8.82
CA GLN A 189 -4.07 9.50 -8.49
C GLN A 189 -4.42 10.23 -9.78
N ASP A 190 -5.70 10.44 -10.00
CA ASP A 190 -6.22 11.09 -11.21
C ASP A 190 -6.47 12.60 -11.02
N GLY A 191 -6.29 13.11 -9.80
CA GLY A 191 -6.50 14.51 -9.46
C GLY A 191 -7.97 14.95 -9.37
N LEU A 192 -8.91 14.08 -9.76
CA LEU A 192 -10.35 14.35 -9.73
C LEU A 192 -11.06 13.54 -8.65
N LYS A 193 -10.92 12.22 -8.70
CA LYS A 193 -11.55 11.29 -7.74
C LYS A 193 -10.58 10.81 -6.67
N THR A 194 -9.32 10.73 -7.03
CA THR A 194 -8.21 10.36 -6.14
C THR A 194 -7.19 11.48 -6.16
N GLN A 195 -7.02 12.18 -5.05
CA GLN A 195 -6.09 13.29 -4.90
C GLN A 195 -5.48 13.29 -3.50
N THR A 196 -4.24 13.78 -3.39
CA THR A 196 -3.61 14.03 -2.09
C THR A 196 -3.49 15.52 -1.86
N TRP A 197 -3.72 15.95 -0.62
CA TRP A 197 -3.39 17.29 -0.19
C TRP A 197 -1.94 17.31 0.25
N GLY A 198 -1.09 18.04 -0.46
CA GLY A 198 0.30 18.21 -0.10
C GLY A 198 1.32 17.30 -0.80
N GLY A 199 0.91 16.49 -1.79
CA GLY A 199 1.82 15.69 -2.61
C GLY A 199 2.64 16.53 -3.61
N THR A 200 2.84 16.02 -4.81
CA THR A 200 3.62 16.68 -5.88
C THR A 200 3.11 18.10 -6.16
N THR A 201 1.79 18.31 -6.11
CA THR A 201 1.15 19.62 -6.27
C THR A 201 1.68 20.63 -5.24
N PHE A 202 1.79 20.24 -3.95
CA PHE A 202 2.35 21.13 -2.92
C PHE A 202 3.81 21.47 -3.20
N ILE A 203 4.63 20.47 -3.59
CA ILE A 203 6.04 20.68 -3.91
C ILE A 203 6.19 21.63 -5.10
N ILE A 204 5.40 21.46 -6.16
CA ILE A 204 5.42 22.32 -7.35
C ILE A 204 4.98 23.74 -6.99
N HIS A 205 3.87 23.91 -6.29
CA HIS A 205 3.36 25.23 -5.89
C HIS A 205 4.26 25.92 -4.85
N ALA A 206 4.87 25.17 -3.94
CA ALA A 206 5.81 25.72 -2.97
C ALA A 206 7.16 26.12 -3.60
N ALA A 207 7.53 25.46 -4.70
CA ALA A 207 8.76 25.78 -5.44
C ALA A 207 8.62 27.07 -6.30
N VAL A 208 7.39 27.48 -6.60
CA VAL A 208 7.11 28.66 -7.44
C VAL A 208 6.55 29.77 -6.57
N GLY A 209 7.42 30.66 -6.13
CA GLY A 209 7.04 31.80 -5.27
C GLY A 209 8.26 32.49 -4.66
N GLY A 210 8.05 33.57 -3.93
CA GLY A 210 9.14 34.34 -3.35
C GLY A 210 10.04 34.96 -4.42
N SER A 211 11.31 34.54 -4.47
CA SER A 211 12.30 35.02 -5.43
C SER A 211 12.20 34.33 -6.82
N MET A 212 11.46 33.23 -6.94
CA MET A 212 11.27 32.52 -8.21
C MET A 212 10.09 33.11 -8.98
N LYS A 213 10.36 33.66 -10.14
CA LYS A 213 9.32 34.24 -11.02
C LYS A 213 8.69 33.12 -11.86
N PRO A 214 7.37 32.89 -11.77
CA PRO A 214 6.70 31.84 -12.54
C PRO A 214 6.97 31.90 -14.05
N ALA A 215 7.05 33.10 -14.60
CA ALA A 215 7.31 33.32 -16.03
C ALA A 215 8.66 32.75 -16.50
N ASP A 216 9.68 32.70 -15.64
CA ASP A 216 11.02 32.17 -15.98
C ASP A 216 10.99 30.65 -16.20
N PHE A 217 9.91 29.99 -15.75
CA PHE A 217 9.67 28.54 -15.87
C PHE A 217 8.52 28.20 -16.79
N GLY A 218 8.01 29.17 -17.56
CA GLY A 218 6.87 28.97 -18.47
C GLY A 218 5.54 28.69 -17.75
N ILE A 219 5.43 29.05 -16.48
CA ILE A 219 4.21 28.86 -15.67
C ILE A 219 3.44 30.16 -15.67
N ASN A 220 2.24 30.15 -16.26
CA ASN A 220 1.29 31.25 -16.17
C ASN A 220 0.53 31.14 -14.87
N GLY A 221 0.83 32.00 -13.91
CA GLY A 221 0.13 32.12 -12.63
C GLY A 221 -1.00 33.14 -12.70
#